data_c6bc09f3beaa90a848a8f31cfc477725
#
_entry.id   c6bc09f3beaa90a848a8f31cfc477725
#
_cell.length_a   1.000
_cell.length_b   1.000
_cell.length_c   1.000
_cell.angle_alpha   90.00
_cell.angle_beta   90.00
_cell.angle_gamma   90.00
#
_symmetry.space_group_name_H-M   'P 1'
#
loop_
_entity.id
_entity.type
_entity.pdbx_description
1 polymer ?
#
loop_
_entity_poly.entity_id
_entity_poly.type
_entity_poly.pdbx_seq_one_letter_code
_entity_poly.pdbx_strand_id
1 'polypeptide(L)'
;LPDVAGVFIDGRYRVQVKQQGDLSAFTPVPWPEVKPGDWLRANLADGVVGFDPWLHTADEIAKLQEALAGSEVTLRGVANAVDAIWPDQPAAPCGAAFVHPLEFAGESSAAKRGRLAEGLRAARQDVAVITLPDSLCWLLNLRGADVPRNPILHGFALLRADATVDLYVDAAKMRDVVLDAGVRLQPVAKFAA
;
A
#
# COMPACT_ATOMS: atom_id res chain seq x y z
N LEU A 1 20.35 6.98 8.18
CA LEU A 1 21.22 8.16 8.33
C LEU A 1 22.69 7.72 8.37
N PRO A 2 23.65 8.62 8.10
CA PRO A 2 25.07 8.22 8.07
C PRO A 2 25.56 7.50 9.33
N ASP A 3 25.18 8.00 10.50
CA ASP A 3 25.71 7.54 11.78
C ASP A 3 24.70 6.76 12.62
N VAL A 4 23.43 6.68 12.20
CA VAL A 4 22.38 5.99 12.96
C VAL A 4 21.30 5.41 12.05
N ALA A 5 20.92 4.15 12.29
CA ALA A 5 19.80 3.47 11.64
C ALA A 5 18.66 3.27 12.63
N GLY A 6 17.63 4.11 12.56
CA GLY A 6 16.44 4.01 13.41
C GLY A 6 15.44 2.99 12.87
N VAL A 7 14.94 2.11 13.74
CA VAL A 7 13.81 1.22 13.42
C VAL A 7 12.63 1.62 14.29
N PHE A 8 11.56 2.13 13.67
CA PHE A 8 10.36 2.57 14.37
C PHE A 8 9.51 1.37 14.77
N ILE A 9 9.26 1.22 16.08
CA ILE A 9 8.68 0.04 16.69
C ILE A 9 7.44 0.41 17.48
N ASP A 10 6.30 -0.18 17.12
CA ASP A 10 5.08 -0.04 17.92
C ASP A 10 5.10 -0.92 19.19
N GLY A 11 4.13 -0.71 20.07
CA GLY A 11 4.07 -1.35 21.39
C GLY A 11 4.12 -2.88 21.36
N ARG A 12 3.65 -3.51 20.28
CA ARG A 12 3.58 -4.97 20.11
C ARG A 12 4.95 -5.63 19.96
N TYR A 13 5.91 -4.90 19.40
CA TYR A 13 7.23 -5.44 19.03
C TYR A 13 8.39 -4.95 19.90
N ARG A 14 8.12 -4.15 20.95
CA ARG A 14 9.18 -3.55 21.81
C ARG A 14 10.06 -4.56 22.55
N VAL A 15 9.51 -5.71 22.89
CA VAL A 15 10.29 -6.80 23.50
C VAL A 15 11.02 -7.60 22.41
N GLN A 16 10.32 -7.91 21.35
CA GLN A 16 10.84 -8.74 20.26
C GLN A 16 12.06 -8.10 19.57
N VAL A 17 12.04 -6.81 19.31
CA VAL A 17 13.16 -6.11 18.65
C VAL A 17 14.45 -6.20 19.46
N LYS A 18 14.37 -6.22 20.80
CA LYS A 18 15.54 -6.34 21.68
C LYS A 18 16.15 -7.75 21.68
N GLN A 19 15.35 -8.76 21.32
CA GLN A 19 15.79 -10.17 21.31
C GLN A 19 16.24 -10.62 19.93
N GLN A 20 15.65 -10.08 18.86
CA GLN A 20 15.82 -10.53 17.48
C GLN A 20 16.54 -9.50 16.59
N GLY A 21 16.58 -8.24 16.98
CA GLY A 21 17.26 -7.17 16.25
C GLY A 21 18.75 -7.09 16.59
N ASP A 22 19.56 -6.76 15.61
CA ASP A 22 20.96 -6.39 15.84
C ASP A 22 21.06 -4.96 16.37
N LEU A 23 21.11 -4.82 17.69
CA LEU A 23 21.15 -3.51 18.36
C LEU A 23 22.51 -2.79 18.20
N SER A 24 23.53 -3.46 17.65
CA SER A 24 24.79 -2.79 17.30
C SER A 24 24.67 -2.00 15.99
N ALA A 25 23.76 -2.42 15.09
CA ALA A 25 23.51 -1.78 13.80
C ALA A 25 22.26 -0.89 13.81
N PHE A 26 21.25 -1.22 14.61
CA PHE A 26 19.93 -0.56 14.59
C PHE A 26 19.52 -0.02 15.95
N THR A 27 19.00 1.18 15.97
CA THR A 27 18.44 1.83 17.17
C THR A 27 16.91 1.73 17.14
N PRO A 28 16.27 0.98 18.08
CA PRO A 28 14.82 0.96 18.22
C PRO A 28 14.27 2.34 18.60
N VAL A 29 13.33 2.85 17.82
CA VAL A 29 12.66 4.13 18.05
C VAL A 29 11.20 3.86 18.42
N PRO A 30 10.71 4.30 19.60
CA PRO A 30 9.34 4.01 20.03
C PRO A 30 8.32 4.78 19.18
N TRP A 31 7.44 4.03 18.49
CA TRP A 31 6.29 4.55 17.74
C TRP A 31 4.99 4.29 18.54
N PRO A 32 4.06 5.23 18.63
CA PRO A 32 4.00 6.56 17.98
C PRO A 32 4.58 7.71 18.82
N GLU A 33 5.25 7.44 19.92
CA GLU A 33 5.76 8.44 20.85
C GLU A 33 6.80 9.36 20.17
N VAL A 34 7.65 8.80 19.33
CA VAL A 34 8.61 9.55 18.52
C VAL A 34 8.14 9.51 17.05
N LYS A 35 7.87 10.66 16.48
CA LYS A 35 7.50 10.78 15.07
C LYS A 35 8.74 10.79 14.16
N PRO A 36 8.64 10.29 12.91
CA PRO A 36 9.77 10.32 11.97
C PRO A 36 10.36 11.71 11.74
N GLY A 37 9.53 12.75 11.65
CA GLY A 37 9.99 14.13 11.49
C GLY A 37 10.80 14.63 12.67
N ASP A 38 10.35 14.37 13.91
CA ASP A 38 11.05 14.76 15.13
C ASP A 38 12.38 14.03 15.24
N TRP A 39 12.39 12.74 14.89
CA TRP A 39 13.59 11.93 14.90
C TRP A 39 14.63 12.40 13.86
N LEU A 40 14.17 12.75 12.65
CA LEU A 40 15.04 13.32 11.60
C LEU A 40 15.67 14.63 12.06
N ARG A 41 14.88 15.55 12.63
CA ARG A 41 15.39 16.82 13.17
C ARG A 41 16.41 16.64 14.30
N ALA A 42 16.24 15.61 15.12
CA ALA A 42 17.15 15.32 16.24
C ALA A 42 18.48 14.70 15.78
N ASN A 43 18.51 14.07 14.61
CA ASN A 43 19.66 13.29 14.14
C ASN A 43 20.29 13.81 12.83
N LEU A 44 19.72 14.87 12.21
CA LEU A 44 20.25 15.51 11.00
C LEU A 44 20.24 17.03 11.18
N ALA A 45 21.38 17.65 10.94
CA ALA A 45 21.48 19.11 10.86
C ALA A 45 20.97 19.61 9.49
N ASP A 46 21.38 18.93 8.42
CA ASP A 46 21.03 19.26 7.03
C ASP A 46 21.00 18.01 6.14
N GLY A 47 20.61 18.19 4.90
CA GLY A 47 20.74 17.18 3.85
C GLY A 47 19.41 16.75 3.21
N VAL A 48 19.51 15.70 2.38
CA VAL A 48 18.37 15.15 1.63
C VAL A 48 18.04 13.75 2.15
N VAL A 49 16.81 13.58 2.63
CA VAL A 49 16.27 12.26 3.03
C VAL A 49 15.47 11.69 1.87
N GLY A 50 15.95 10.57 1.32
CA GLY A 50 15.23 9.80 0.32
C GLY A 50 14.10 8.99 0.94
N PHE A 51 12.96 8.90 0.25
CA PHE A 51 11.86 8.00 0.62
C PHE A 51 11.32 7.29 -0.62
N ASP A 52 10.80 6.08 -0.44
CA ASP A 52 10.10 5.37 -1.51
C ASP A 52 8.63 5.84 -1.56
N PRO A 53 8.18 6.48 -2.67
CA PRO A 53 6.79 6.94 -2.79
C PRO A 53 5.74 5.83 -2.73
N TRP A 54 6.10 4.58 -2.99
CA TRP A 54 5.20 3.44 -2.89
C TRP A 54 4.89 3.00 -1.45
N LEU A 55 5.71 3.43 -0.48
CA LEU A 55 5.57 3.07 0.94
C LEU A 55 4.92 4.17 1.78
N HIS A 56 4.57 5.31 1.17
CA HIS A 56 4.03 6.47 1.89
C HIS A 56 2.82 7.06 1.17
N THR A 57 1.85 7.50 1.94
CA THR A 57 0.76 8.32 1.41
C THR A 57 1.21 9.76 1.17
N ALA A 58 0.52 10.48 0.29
CA ALA A 58 0.78 11.91 0.05
C ALA A 58 0.63 12.74 1.34
N ASP A 59 -0.36 12.39 2.19
CA ASP A 59 -0.62 13.05 3.47
C ASP A 59 0.52 12.81 4.50
N GLU A 60 1.06 11.59 4.55
CA GLU A 60 2.23 11.30 5.41
C GLU A 60 3.44 12.13 5.00
N ILE A 61 3.72 12.24 3.70
CA ILE A 61 4.83 13.04 3.20
C ILE A 61 4.60 14.54 3.46
N ALA A 62 3.37 15.05 3.27
CA ALA A 62 3.04 16.43 3.58
C ALA A 62 3.26 16.76 5.08
N LYS A 63 2.80 15.88 5.98
CA LYS A 63 3.05 16.01 7.42
C LYS A 63 4.53 15.95 7.79
N LEU A 64 5.29 15.09 7.11
CA LEU A 64 6.72 14.99 7.32
C LEU A 64 7.45 16.27 6.84
N GLN A 65 7.04 16.83 5.69
CA GLN A 65 7.54 18.10 5.20
C GLN A 65 7.23 19.26 6.16
N GLU A 66 6.00 19.30 6.70
CA GLU A 66 5.61 20.29 7.71
C GLU A 66 6.45 20.15 8.98
N ALA A 67 6.67 18.94 9.48
CA ALA A 67 7.51 18.67 10.64
C ALA A 67 8.97 19.10 10.44
N LEU A 68 9.48 19.07 9.20
CA LEU A 68 10.83 19.50 8.83
C LEU A 68 10.92 20.98 8.46
N ALA A 69 9.81 21.71 8.43
CA ALA A 69 9.81 23.13 8.09
C ALA A 69 10.74 23.95 8.99
N GLY A 70 11.56 24.83 8.39
CA GLY A 70 12.55 25.63 9.11
C GLY A 70 13.83 24.87 9.51
N SER A 71 14.03 23.63 9.03
CA SER A 71 15.32 22.93 9.06
C SER A 71 15.96 22.93 7.66
N GLU A 72 17.24 22.60 7.60
CA GLU A 72 17.97 22.41 6.33
C GLU A 72 17.81 20.99 5.76
N VAL A 73 16.87 20.19 6.29
CA VAL A 73 16.57 18.84 5.82
C VAL A 73 15.44 18.87 4.79
N THR A 74 15.67 18.26 3.64
CA THR A 74 14.67 18.16 2.55
C THR A 74 14.32 16.72 2.24
N LEU A 75 13.13 16.48 1.65
CA LEU A 75 12.66 15.16 1.24
C LEU A 75 12.73 14.99 -0.28
N ARG A 76 13.10 13.79 -0.73
CA ARG A 76 13.11 13.43 -2.16
C ARG A 76 12.61 12.01 -2.37
N GLY A 77 11.65 11.84 -3.29
CA GLY A 77 11.24 10.51 -3.76
C GLY A 77 12.40 9.84 -4.51
N VAL A 78 12.70 8.60 -4.14
CA VAL A 78 13.77 7.77 -4.73
C VAL A 78 13.28 6.34 -4.91
N ALA A 79 13.98 5.55 -5.74
CA ALA A 79 13.78 4.12 -5.80
C ALA A 79 14.09 3.47 -4.44
N ASN A 80 13.43 2.34 -4.14
CA ASN A 80 13.63 1.64 -2.88
C ASN A 80 15.09 1.15 -2.74
N ALA A 81 15.77 1.66 -1.74
CA ALA A 81 17.17 1.31 -1.51
C ALA A 81 17.33 -0.14 -0.99
N VAL A 82 16.31 -0.67 -0.29
CA VAL A 82 16.32 -2.06 0.19
C VAL A 82 16.23 -3.02 -0.98
N ASP A 83 15.37 -2.76 -1.97
CA ASP A 83 15.27 -3.58 -3.19
C ASP A 83 16.60 -3.62 -3.95
N ALA A 84 17.34 -2.53 -3.95
CA ALA A 84 18.64 -2.45 -4.63
C ALA A 84 19.74 -3.30 -3.99
N ILE A 85 19.66 -3.59 -2.69
CA ILE A 85 20.67 -4.33 -1.93
C ILE A 85 20.25 -5.74 -1.51
N TRP A 86 19.04 -6.17 -1.88
CA TRP A 86 18.50 -7.48 -1.53
C TRP A 86 18.48 -8.43 -2.73
N PRO A 87 19.60 -9.10 -3.06
CA PRO A 87 19.75 -9.86 -4.30
C PRO A 87 18.90 -11.15 -4.36
N ASP A 88 18.51 -11.69 -3.21
CA ASP A 88 17.67 -12.88 -3.06
C ASP A 88 16.26 -12.54 -2.56
N GLN A 89 15.77 -11.33 -2.84
CA GLN A 89 14.42 -10.89 -2.49
C GLN A 89 13.37 -11.87 -3.05
N PRO A 90 12.45 -12.37 -2.20
CA PRO A 90 11.38 -13.23 -2.67
C PRO A 90 10.51 -12.53 -3.72
N ALA A 91 10.05 -13.29 -4.71
CA ALA A 91 9.09 -12.76 -5.68
C ALA A 91 7.80 -12.28 -4.98
N ALA A 92 7.12 -11.31 -5.60
CA ALA A 92 5.83 -10.85 -5.13
C ALA A 92 4.83 -12.04 -5.04
N PRO A 93 3.94 -12.06 -4.03
CA PRO A 93 2.94 -13.11 -3.90
C PRO A 93 2.13 -13.30 -5.18
N CYS A 94 1.95 -14.55 -5.61
CA CYS A 94 1.22 -14.90 -6.83
C CYS A 94 0.20 -16.03 -6.55
N GLY A 95 -0.57 -15.89 -5.47
CA GLY A 95 -1.63 -16.80 -5.10
C GLY A 95 -2.83 -16.69 -6.05
N ALA A 96 -3.49 -17.83 -6.33
CA ALA A 96 -4.66 -17.84 -7.21
C ALA A 96 -5.81 -17.02 -6.62
N ALA A 97 -6.46 -16.25 -7.49
CA ALA A 97 -7.71 -15.57 -7.16
C ALA A 97 -8.92 -16.50 -7.40
N PHE A 98 -10.00 -16.26 -6.68
CA PHE A 98 -11.26 -16.96 -6.84
C PHE A 98 -12.46 -16.05 -6.56
N VAL A 99 -13.61 -16.40 -7.14
CA VAL A 99 -14.85 -15.68 -6.93
C VAL A 99 -15.41 -15.99 -5.55
N HIS A 100 -15.79 -14.97 -4.80
CA HIS A 100 -16.53 -15.13 -3.55
C HIS A 100 -18.03 -15.21 -3.86
N PRO A 101 -18.69 -16.33 -3.54
CA PRO A 101 -20.08 -16.56 -3.91
C PRO A 101 -21.04 -15.49 -3.40
N LEU A 102 -22.06 -15.16 -4.22
CA LEU A 102 -23.05 -14.13 -3.90
C LEU A 102 -23.80 -14.44 -2.59
N GLU A 103 -24.07 -15.71 -2.31
CA GLU A 103 -24.74 -16.15 -1.07
C GLU A 103 -23.99 -15.73 0.20
N PHE A 104 -22.65 -15.62 0.14
CA PHE A 104 -21.82 -15.14 1.25
C PHE A 104 -21.50 -13.64 1.15
N ALA A 105 -21.50 -13.09 -0.05
CA ALA A 105 -21.21 -11.67 -0.28
C ALA A 105 -22.42 -10.76 0.00
N GLY A 106 -23.63 -11.29 -0.12
CA GLY A 106 -24.90 -10.58 0.12
C GLY A 106 -25.29 -9.58 -0.97
N GLU A 107 -24.33 -9.00 -1.69
CA GLU A 107 -24.55 -8.01 -2.76
C GLU A 107 -23.61 -8.34 -3.94
N SER A 108 -24.13 -8.21 -5.18
CA SER A 108 -23.32 -8.44 -6.37
C SER A 108 -22.27 -7.34 -6.57
N SER A 109 -21.14 -7.68 -7.22
CA SER A 109 -20.12 -6.70 -7.58
C SER A 109 -20.70 -5.59 -8.44
N ALA A 110 -21.59 -5.92 -9.40
CA ALA A 110 -22.25 -4.93 -10.25
C ALA A 110 -23.09 -3.92 -9.43
N ALA A 111 -23.86 -4.40 -8.43
CA ALA A 111 -24.65 -3.53 -7.57
C ALA A 111 -23.76 -2.61 -6.70
N LYS A 112 -22.70 -3.14 -6.10
CA LYS A 112 -21.74 -2.36 -5.33
C LYS A 112 -21.09 -1.27 -6.18
N ARG A 113 -20.61 -1.61 -7.39
CA ARG A 113 -20.00 -0.67 -8.33
C ARG A 113 -20.98 0.42 -8.75
N GLY A 114 -22.23 0.06 -9.07
CA GLY A 114 -23.29 1.01 -9.44
C GLY A 114 -23.55 2.03 -8.33
N ARG A 115 -23.76 1.55 -7.11
CA ARG A 115 -24.02 2.39 -5.92
C ARG A 115 -22.86 3.34 -5.61
N LEU A 116 -21.62 2.86 -5.68
CA LEU A 116 -20.44 3.71 -5.44
C LEU A 116 -20.21 4.72 -6.57
N ALA A 117 -20.48 4.33 -7.83
CA ALA A 117 -20.41 5.25 -8.97
C ALA A 117 -21.44 6.38 -8.87
N GLU A 118 -22.62 6.14 -8.28
CA GLU A 118 -23.58 7.21 -7.97
C GLU A 118 -22.99 8.22 -6.97
N GLY A 119 -22.29 7.73 -5.94
CA GLY A 119 -21.57 8.58 -4.99
C GLY A 119 -20.49 9.43 -5.66
N LEU A 120 -19.71 8.84 -6.58
CA LEU A 120 -18.70 9.57 -7.35
C LEU A 120 -19.33 10.70 -8.17
N ARG A 121 -20.40 10.39 -8.90
CA ARG A 121 -21.13 11.41 -9.70
C ARG A 121 -21.68 12.53 -8.81
N ALA A 122 -22.28 12.19 -7.67
CA ALA A 122 -22.80 13.18 -6.71
C ALA A 122 -21.68 14.08 -6.16
N ALA A 123 -20.49 13.52 -5.94
CA ALA A 123 -19.31 14.25 -5.49
C ALA A 123 -18.56 14.97 -6.64
N ARG A 124 -19.03 14.85 -7.91
CA ARG A 124 -18.35 15.36 -9.11
C ARG A 124 -16.93 14.81 -9.27
N GLN A 125 -16.76 13.53 -8.98
CA GLN A 125 -15.51 12.79 -9.13
C GLN A 125 -15.65 11.79 -10.27
N ASP A 126 -14.62 11.67 -11.10
CA ASP A 126 -14.63 10.79 -12.27
C ASP A 126 -14.16 9.37 -11.92
N VAL A 127 -13.29 9.24 -10.90
CA VAL A 127 -12.65 7.97 -10.55
C VAL A 127 -12.30 7.91 -9.07
N ALA A 128 -12.44 6.71 -8.48
CA ALA A 128 -11.88 6.37 -7.19
C ALA A 128 -10.69 5.42 -7.37
N VAL A 129 -9.57 5.73 -6.74
CA VAL A 129 -8.37 4.89 -6.70
C VAL A 129 -8.46 3.96 -5.48
N ILE A 130 -8.39 2.66 -5.72
CA ILE A 130 -8.50 1.62 -4.68
C ILE A 130 -7.16 0.90 -4.58
N THR A 131 -6.46 1.10 -3.47
CA THR A 131 -5.16 0.49 -3.19
C THR A 131 -5.22 -0.51 -2.05
N LEU A 132 -6.29 -0.49 -1.24
CA LEU A 132 -6.47 -1.41 -0.14
C LEU A 132 -7.01 -2.76 -0.65
N PRO A 133 -6.28 -3.88 -0.46
CA PRO A 133 -6.69 -5.19 -0.97
C PRO A 133 -8.06 -5.67 -0.47
N ASP A 134 -8.41 -5.39 0.79
CA ASP A 134 -9.72 -5.73 1.34
C ASP A 134 -10.86 -5.03 0.59
N SER A 135 -10.70 -3.74 0.31
CA SER A 135 -11.68 -2.95 -0.44
C SER A 135 -11.84 -3.44 -1.88
N LEU A 136 -10.73 -3.80 -2.54
CA LEU A 136 -10.72 -4.40 -3.86
C LEU A 136 -11.48 -5.73 -3.85
N CYS A 137 -11.14 -6.62 -2.92
CA CYS A 137 -11.77 -7.93 -2.75
C CYS A 137 -13.28 -7.81 -2.47
N TRP A 138 -13.66 -6.86 -1.60
CA TRP A 138 -15.07 -6.59 -1.30
C TRP A 138 -15.83 -6.07 -2.53
N LEU A 139 -15.27 -5.07 -3.22
CA LEU A 139 -15.91 -4.44 -4.37
C LEU A 139 -16.22 -5.44 -5.48
N LEU A 140 -15.26 -6.32 -5.78
CA LEU A 140 -15.34 -7.23 -6.91
C LEU A 140 -15.83 -8.63 -6.57
N ASN A 141 -16.17 -8.90 -5.29
CA ASN A 141 -16.48 -10.25 -4.80
C ASN A 141 -15.38 -11.25 -5.18
N LEU A 142 -14.14 -10.83 -5.04
CA LEU A 142 -12.98 -11.68 -5.25
C LEU A 142 -12.28 -12.00 -3.93
N ARG A 143 -11.58 -13.11 -3.91
CA ARG A 143 -10.63 -13.46 -2.87
C ARG A 143 -9.35 -13.95 -3.52
N GLY A 144 -8.27 -14.04 -2.76
CA GLY A 144 -6.99 -14.54 -3.25
C GLY A 144 -6.21 -15.28 -2.18
N ALA A 145 -5.16 -15.94 -2.60
CA ALA A 145 -4.26 -16.72 -1.74
C ALA A 145 -2.87 -16.06 -1.62
N ASP A 146 -2.79 -14.73 -1.76
CA ASP A 146 -1.51 -14.01 -1.69
C ASP A 146 -0.92 -14.01 -0.28
N VAL A 147 -1.76 -14.05 0.75
CA VAL A 147 -1.32 -14.05 2.16
C VAL A 147 -1.84 -15.30 2.84
N PRO A 148 -0.98 -16.12 3.47
CA PRO A 148 -1.42 -17.30 4.22
C PRO A 148 -2.46 -16.95 5.28
N ARG A 149 -3.58 -17.67 5.29
CA ARG A 149 -4.70 -17.51 6.25
C ARG A 149 -5.46 -16.18 6.15
N ASN A 150 -5.20 -15.37 5.14
CA ASN A 150 -5.94 -14.15 4.85
C ASN A 150 -6.36 -14.15 3.37
N PRO A 151 -7.66 -14.28 3.06
CA PRO A 151 -8.13 -14.51 1.70
C PRO A 151 -8.20 -13.23 0.88
N ILE A 152 -7.09 -12.51 0.76
CA ILE A 152 -6.98 -11.27 -0.02
C ILE A 152 -6.19 -11.46 -1.31
N LEU A 153 -6.55 -10.66 -2.30
CA LEU A 153 -5.89 -10.54 -3.58
C LEU A 153 -5.14 -9.20 -3.63
N HIS A 154 -3.83 -9.23 -3.73
CA HIS A 154 -3.03 -8.01 -3.90
C HIS A 154 -3.19 -7.47 -5.31
N GLY A 155 -3.53 -6.22 -5.40
CA GLY A 155 -3.71 -5.49 -6.64
C GLY A 155 -4.25 -4.09 -6.37
N PHE A 156 -4.53 -3.38 -7.47
CA PHE A 156 -5.10 -2.04 -7.44
C PHE A 156 -6.34 -1.98 -8.34
N ALA A 157 -7.21 -1.03 -8.11
CA ALA A 157 -8.35 -0.81 -9.00
C ALA A 157 -8.67 0.68 -9.16
N LEU A 158 -9.19 1.02 -10.33
CA LEU A 158 -9.80 2.31 -10.62
C LEU A 158 -11.28 2.09 -10.87
N LEU A 159 -12.13 2.50 -9.93
CA LEU A 159 -13.58 2.53 -10.10
C LEU A 159 -13.97 3.86 -10.74
N ARG A 160 -14.61 3.81 -11.91
CA ARG A 160 -15.04 5.00 -12.65
C ARG A 160 -16.50 5.37 -12.35
N ALA A 161 -16.85 6.63 -12.60
CA ALA A 161 -18.21 7.16 -12.42
C ALA A 161 -19.27 6.48 -13.31
N ASP A 162 -18.87 5.73 -14.34
CA ASP A 162 -19.73 4.88 -15.16
C ASP A 162 -19.92 3.45 -14.62
N ALA A 163 -19.42 3.18 -13.41
CA ALA A 163 -19.39 1.87 -12.74
C ALA A 163 -18.48 0.81 -13.41
N THR A 164 -17.64 1.19 -14.38
CA THR A 164 -16.58 0.30 -14.88
C THR A 164 -15.38 0.29 -13.91
N VAL A 165 -14.62 -0.80 -13.96
CA VAL A 165 -13.41 -0.97 -13.14
C VAL A 165 -12.25 -1.42 -14.03
N ASP A 166 -11.12 -0.72 -13.91
CA ASP A 166 -9.83 -1.22 -14.36
C ASP A 166 -9.14 -1.90 -13.17
N LEU A 167 -8.96 -3.23 -13.27
CA LEU A 167 -8.35 -4.07 -12.22
C LEU A 167 -6.92 -4.38 -12.58
N TYR A 168 -5.97 -3.89 -11.80
CA TYR A 168 -4.53 -4.06 -11.98
C TYR A 168 -4.00 -5.19 -11.10
N VAL A 169 -3.96 -6.38 -11.64
CA VAL A 169 -3.54 -7.62 -10.96
C VAL A 169 -2.73 -8.45 -11.95
N ASP A 170 -1.78 -9.24 -11.45
CA ASP A 170 -1.08 -10.22 -12.28
C ASP A 170 -2.07 -11.20 -12.91
N ALA A 171 -2.05 -11.30 -14.23
CA ALA A 171 -2.93 -12.18 -14.98
C ALA A 171 -2.79 -13.68 -14.59
N ALA A 172 -1.62 -14.08 -14.10
CA ALA A 172 -1.40 -15.43 -13.61
C ALA A 172 -2.29 -15.80 -12.42
N LYS A 173 -2.68 -14.83 -11.60
CA LYS A 173 -3.59 -15.03 -10.46
C LYS A 173 -5.04 -15.24 -10.90
N MET A 174 -5.41 -14.74 -12.08
CA MET A 174 -6.80 -14.63 -12.56
C MET A 174 -7.22 -15.76 -13.50
N ARG A 175 -6.41 -16.82 -13.65
CA ARG A 175 -6.62 -17.90 -14.65
C ARG A 175 -7.98 -18.55 -14.57
N ASP A 176 -8.49 -18.75 -13.35
CA ASP A 176 -9.74 -19.45 -13.08
C ASP A 176 -10.89 -18.50 -12.70
N VAL A 177 -10.69 -17.19 -12.93
CA VAL A 177 -11.68 -16.16 -12.61
C VAL A 177 -12.31 -15.60 -13.88
N VAL A 178 -13.63 -15.70 -13.95
CA VAL A 178 -14.43 -14.99 -14.94
C VAL A 178 -14.83 -13.65 -14.33
N LEU A 179 -14.33 -12.57 -14.90
CA LEU A 179 -14.65 -11.21 -14.44
C LEU A 179 -16.07 -10.79 -14.88
N ASP A 180 -16.73 -10.05 -14.02
CA ASP A 180 -18.02 -9.43 -14.32
C ASP A 180 -17.91 -8.45 -15.51
N ALA A 181 -19.02 -8.27 -16.23
CA ALA A 181 -19.15 -7.24 -17.25
C ALA A 181 -18.79 -5.85 -16.66
N GLY A 182 -17.98 -5.09 -17.38
CA GLY A 182 -17.50 -3.76 -16.95
C GLY A 182 -16.25 -3.81 -16.05
N VAL A 183 -15.69 -4.99 -15.74
CA VAL A 183 -14.37 -5.13 -15.10
C VAL A 183 -13.34 -5.53 -16.15
N ARG A 184 -12.26 -4.77 -16.26
CA ARG A 184 -11.19 -4.99 -17.24
C ARG A 184 -9.88 -5.27 -16.53
N LEU A 185 -9.27 -6.41 -16.81
CA LEU A 185 -7.94 -6.74 -16.29
C LEU A 185 -6.87 -5.89 -16.98
N GLN A 186 -5.98 -5.33 -16.21
CA GLN A 186 -4.86 -4.52 -16.66
C GLN A 186 -3.55 -5.04 -16.06
N PRO A 187 -2.42 -4.92 -16.77
CA PRO A 187 -1.11 -5.22 -16.20
C PRO A 187 -0.80 -4.29 -15.01
N VAL A 188 -0.27 -4.83 -13.91
CA VAL A 188 0.08 -4.06 -12.70
C VAL A 188 1.01 -2.88 -13.03
N ALA A 189 1.98 -3.08 -13.93
CA ALA A 189 2.93 -2.05 -14.33
C ALA A 189 2.28 -0.80 -14.98
N LYS A 190 1.03 -0.89 -15.43
CA LYS A 190 0.28 0.24 -15.99
C LYS A 190 -0.46 1.07 -14.94
N PHE A 191 -0.44 0.68 -13.68
CA PHE A 191 -1.20 1.40 -12.64
C PHE A 191 -0.64 2.80 -12.36
N ALA A 192 0.69 2.98 -12.44
CA ALA A 192 1.37 4.25 -12.20
C ALA A 192 1.85 4.97 -13.47
N ALA A 193 1.42 4.48 -14.66
CA ALA A 193 1.85 5.02 -15.96
C ALA A 193 0.93 6.14 -16.46
#